data_3a03dfb4bfb1278d00753bed095b6b9a
#
_entry.id   3a03dfb4bfb1278d00753bed095b6b9a
#
_cell.length_a   1.000
_cell.length_b   1.000
_cell.length_c   1.000
_cell.angle_alpha   90.00
_cell.angle_beta   90.00
_cell.angle_gamma   90.00
#
_symmetry.space_group_name_H-M   'P 1'
#
loop_
_entity.id
_entity.type
_entity.pdbx_description
1 polymer ?
#
loop_
_entity_poly.entity_id
_entity_poly.type
_entity_poly.pdbx_seq_one_letter_code
_entity_poly.pdbx_strand_id
1 'polypeptide(L)'
;MRSLKTFFLFLLSTSYSVAQMTPNSTAFFMNWGGINPAHHGLNEHAELFTAFKAQWVGFEGAPKTTNATLSLPFNNLKSDAAMFGMGVTLLNENIASFSNTSLQVAGSVNIQVKNEDRISLGIGIGAVQVGYNADLVSTFEQENNIQRFSSSFLPQFTAGIAFKAKSYIVGLAIDDIGAKNWVSIGTSSSFRTQYSVYGRYLLPLNPNWTLVPSLRISEVFFTPVLYDVMLKLNYADVVNLFVGTPSMKGIQFGIGGKIKKVVILNYLFEYGFSPLAQVNMNSHSIGLKIKLNTRNQFIKNAMLLMD
;
A
#
# COMPACT_ATOMS: atom_id res chain seq x y z
N MET A 1 35.71 31.19 3.03
CA MET A 1 34.53 30.85 2.18
C MET A 1 34.73 29.63 1.24
N ARG A 2 35.94 29.29 0.80
CA ARG A 2 36.21 28.10 -0.02
C ARG A 2 36.02 26.77 0.77
N SER A 3 36.44 26.71 2.01
CA SER A 3 36.36 25.51 2.87
C SER A 3 34.91 25.10 3.21
N LEU A 4 33.99 26.05 3.33
CA LEU A 4 32.58 25.77 3.65
C LEU A 4 31.84 25.16 2.45
N LYS A 5 32.20 25.54 1.24
CA LYS A 5 31.64 24.97 0.00
C LYS A 5 32.11 23.52 -0.22
N THR A 6 33.35 23.21 0.14
CA THR A 6 33.90 21.85 0.03
C THR A 6 33.32 20.93 1.06
N PHE A 7 33.02 21.43 2.30
CA PHE A 7 32.37 20.68 3.34
C PHE A 7 30.90 20.35 2.98
N PHE A 8 30.19 21.28 2.36
CA PHE A 8 28.83 21.06 1.88
C PHE A 8 28.76 20.08 0.69
N LEU A 9 29.77 20.06 -0.18
CA LEU A 9 29.88 19.09 -1.28
C LEU A 9 30.16 17.67 -0.76
N PHE A 10 30.92 17.53 0.32
CA PHE A 10 31.26 16.23 0.92
C PHE A 10 30.08 15.61 1.67
N LEU A 11 29.16 16.44 2.21
CA LEU A 11 27.92 15.98 2.86
C LEU A 11 26.87 15.42 1.86
N LEU A 12 27.00 15.77 0.57
CA LEU A 12 26.11 15.29 -0.49
C LEU A 12 26.54 13.96 -1.13
N SER A 13 27.72 13.43 -0.78
CA SER A 13 28.30 12.24 -1.43
C SER A 13 28.14 10.92 -0.67
N THR A 14 27.48 10.87 0.49
CA THR A 14 27.23 9.62 1.22
C THR A 14 25.85 9.05 0.96
N SER A 15 25.55 8.79 -0.31
CA SER A 15 24.36 8.00 -0.68
C SER A 15 24.70 6.52 -0.52
N TYR A 16 24.48 5.95 0.66
CA TYR A 16 24.45 4.50 0.80
C TYR A 16 23.23 3.98 0.06
N SER A 17 23.45 3.37 -1.10
CA SER A 17 22.39 2.69 -1.86
C SER A 17 22.09 1.35 -1.17
N VAL A 18 21.14 1.32 -0.26
CA VAL A 18 20.61 0.08 0.32
C VAL A 18 19.34 -0.25 -0.42
N ALA A 19 19.42 -1.21 -1.35
CA ALA A 19 18.35 -1.57 -2.25
C ALA A 19 17.50 -2.70 -1.67
N GLN A 20 16.65 -2.41 -0.67
CA GLN A 20 15.54 -3.28 -0.31
C GLN A 20 14.34 -2.42 0.06
N MET A 21 13.33 -2.41 -0.78
CA MET A 21 12.09 -1.66 -0.58
C MET A 21 10.96 -2.64 -0.33
N THR A 22 10.17 -2.38 0.71
CA THR A 22 8.81 -2.92 0.79
C THR A 22 8.08 -2.60 -0.51
N PRO A 23 7.26 -3.54 -1.02
CA PRO A 23 6.53 -3.35 -2.27
C PRO A 23 5.81 -2.01 -2.28
N ASN A 24 6.19 -1.12 -3.17
CA ASN A 24 5.53 0.17 -3.27
C ASN A 24 4.19 0.00 -3.98
N SER A 25 3.11 -0.02 -3.20
CA SER A 25 1.76 0.02 -3.76
C SER A 25 1.52 1.40 -4.38
N THR A 26 1.82 1.54 -5.66
CA THR A 26 1.49 2.75 -6.43
C THR A 26 -0.01 3.01 -6.51
N ALA A 27 -0.82 2.02 -6.12
CA ALA A 27 -2.26 2.13 -5.97
C ALA A 27 -2.68 2.52 -4.54
N PHE A 28 -1.79 3.18 -3.75
CA PHE A 28 -2.05 3.54 -2.36
C PHE A 28 -3.38 4.30 -2.19
N PHE A 29 -3.70 5.20 -3.11
CA PHE A 29 -4.91 6.02 -3.06
C PHE A 29 -6.20 5.22 -3.29
N MET A 30 -6.12 3.97 -3.73
CA MET A 30 -7.27 3.07 -3.90
C MET A 30 -7.48 2.16 -2.69
N ASN A 31 -6.40 1.82 -1.94
CA ASN A 31 -6.41 0.84 -0.85
C ASN A 31 -5.78 1.40 0.43
N TRP A 32 -6.51 2.21 1.15
CA TRP A 32 -6.02 2.78 2.41
C TRP A 32 -5.89 1.75 3.53
N GLY A 33 -6.75 0.74 3.55
CA GLY A 33 -6.69 -0.34 4.54
C GLY A 33 -5.44 -1.22 4.40
N GLY A 34 -4.90 -1.34 3.18
CA GLY A 34 -3.64 -2.04 2.94
C GLY A 34 -2.39 -1.26 3.32
N ILE A 35 -2.53 0.02 3.71
CA ILE A 35 -1.42 0.89 4.12
C ILE A 35 -1.47 1.14 5.62
N ASN A 36 -2.68 1.25 6.18
CA ASN A 36 -2.85 1.66 7.56
C ASN A 36 -4.00 0.87 8.18
N PRO A 37 -3.74 0.07 9.22
CA PRO A 37 -4.76 -0.72 9.91
C PRO A 37 -5.90 0.12 10.49
N ALA A 38 -5.68 1.40 10.78
CA ALA A 38 -6.71 2.30 11.26
C ALA A 38 -7.84 2.58 10.25
N HIS A 39 -7.65 2.22 8.97
CA HIS A 39 -8.72 2.38 7.96
C HIS A 39 -9.77 1.28 7.96
N HIS A 40 -9.51 0.14 8.60
CA HIS A 40 -10.50 -0.92 8.69
C HIS A 40 -11.73 -0.44 9.49
N GLY A 41 -12.91 -0.62 8.92
CA GLY A 41 -14.15 -0.16 9.55
C GLY A 41 -14.37 1.35 9.59
N LEU A 42 -13.47 2.17 9.05
CA LEU A 42 -13.66 3.62 8.97
C LEU A 42 -14.78 4.00 7.97
N ASN A 43 -15.09 3.12 7.05
CA ASN A 43 -16.25 3.19 6.18
C ASN A 43 -17.39 2.34 6.75
N GLU A 44 -18.64 2.76 6.51
CA GLU A 44 -19.85 2.08 7.03
C GLU A 44 -20.22 0.80 6.29
N HIS A 45 -19.43 0.42 5.29
CA HIS A 45 -19.66 -0.77 4.48
C HIS A 45 -18.38 -1.60 4.38
N ALA A 46 -18.55 -2.91 4.24
CA ALA A 46 -17.43 -3.79 3.96
C ALA A 46 -16.90 -3.52 2.56
N GLU A 47 -15.59 -3.58 2.42
CA GLU A 47 -14.89 -3.37 1.16
C GLU A 47 -13.94 -4.52 0.89
N LEU A 48 -14.02 -5.09 -0.30
CA LEU A 48 -12.98 -5.95 -0.86
C LEU A 48 -12.22 -5.14 -1.93
N PHE A 49 -10.92 -5.04 -1.76
CA PHE A 49 -10.02 -4.47 -2.76
C PHE A 49 -9.08 -5.55 -3.26
N THR A 50 -8.81 -5.58 -4.55
CA THR A 50 -7.71 -6.34 -5.13
C THR A 50 -7.06 -5.54 -6.25
N ALA A 51 -5.74 -5.69 -6.38
CA ALA A 51 -4.99 -5.07 -7.46
C ALA A 51 -3.87 -5.99 -7.93
N PHE A 52 -3.58 -5.87 -9.22
CA PHE A 52 -2.42 -6.46 -9.86
C PHE A 52 -1.60 -5.37 -10.53
N LYS A 53 -0.29 -5.39 -10.34
CA LYS A 53 0.66 -4.51 -11.00
C LYS A 53 1.75 -5.33 -11.68
N ALA A 54 1.96 -5.10 -12.97
CA ALA A 54 3.13 -5.53 -13.72
C ALA A 54 4.02 -4.32 -13.97
N GLN A 55 5.24 -4.35 -13.45
CA GLN A 55 6.22 -3.28 -13.65
C GLN A 55 7.16 -3.66 -14.79
N TRP A 56 7.70 -2.67 -15.51
CA TRP A 56 8.73 -2.84 -16.55
C TRP A 56 8.38 -3.96 -17.54
N VAL A 57 7.18 -3.87 -18.12
CA VAL A 57 6.67 -4.90 -19.03
C VAL A 57 7.61 -5.06 -20.23
N GLY A 58 8.05 -6.28 -20.48
CA GLY A 58 9.04 -6.64 -21.51
C GLY A 58 10.39 -7.08 -20.95
N PHE A 59 10.64 -6.88 -19.63
CA PHE A 59 11.83 -7.42 -18.97
C PHE A 59 11.57 -8.77 -18.34
N GLU A 60 12.48 -9.69 -18.53
CA GLU A 60 12.49 -10.97 -17.81
C GLU A 60 12.78 -10.71 -16.32
N GLY A 61 12.02 -11.37 -15.43
CA GLY A 61 12.15 -11.15 -13.99
C GLY A 61 11.60 -9.84 -13.47
N ALA A 62 10.90 -9.05 -14.30
CA ALA A 62 10.30 -7.77 -13.89
C ALA A 62 9.30 -7.95 -12.73
N PRO A 63 9.19 -6.96 -11.82
CA PRO A 63 8.34 -7.06 -10.65
C PRO A 63 6.86 -7.23 -10.99
N LYS A 64 6.21 -8.20 -10.34
CA LYS A 64 4.76 -8.40 -10.38
C LYS A 64 4.23 -8.40 -8.97
N THR A 65 3.27 -7.53 -8.70
CA THR A 65 2.68 -7.37 -7.37
C THR A 65 1.19 -7.64 -7.42
N THR A 66 0.71 -8.49 -6.52
CA THR A 66 -0.72 -8.71 -6.28
C THR A 66 -1.03 -8.29 -4.85
N ASN A 67 -2.13 -7.57 -4.67
CA ASN A 67 -2.60 -7.10 -3.38
C ASN A 67 -4.09 -7.40 -3.25
N ALA A 68 -4.52 -7.88 -2.09
CA ALA A 68 -5.92 -8.02 -1.74
C ALA A 68 -6.15 -7.55 -0.30
N THR A 69 -7.20 -6.77 -0.07
CA THR A 69 -7.56 -6.29 1.27
C THR A 69 -9.06 -6.41 1.46
N LEU A 70 -9.47 -7.09 2.51
CA LEU A 70 -10.83 -7.13 2.99
C LEU A 70 -10.94 -6.25 4.23
N SER A 71 -11.88 -5.32 4.24
CA SER A 71 -12.18 -4.45 5.39
C SER A 71 -13.62 -4.62 5.81
N LEU A 72 -13.84 -4.92 7.08
CA LEU A 72 -15.14 -5.21 7.67
C LEU A 72 -15.42 -4.22 8.80
N PRO A 73 -16.47 -3.38 8.71
CA PRO A 73 -16.94 -2.59 9.84
C PRO A 73 -17.84 -3.42 10.75
N PHE A 74 -17.69 -3.23 12.04
CA PHE A 74 -18.55 -3.79 13.08
C PHE A 74 -19.14 -2.65 13.91
N ASN A 75 -20.41 -2.38 13.75
CA ASN A 75 -21.08 -1.35 14.53
C ASN A 75 -21.38 -1.88 15.93
N ASN A 76 -21.12 -1.08 16.94
CA ASN A 76 -21.61 -1.36 18.27
C ASN A 76 -23.13 -1.13 18.28
N LEU A 77 -23.91 -2.19 18.49
CA LEU A 77 -25.38 -2.15 18.53
C LEU A 77 -25.93 -1.27 19.65
N LYS A 78 -25.09 -0.83 20.60
CA LYS A 78 -25.51 -0.03 21.77
C LYS A 78 -25.07 1.43 21.71
N SER A 79 -24.18 1.82 20.80
CA SER A 79 -23.67 3.17 20.71
C SER A 79 -23.11 3.47 19.33
N ASP A 80 -23.55 4.56 18.70
CA ASP A 80 -22.99 5.08 17.46
C ASP A 80 -21.63 5.76 17.65
N ALA A 81 -21.20 5.97 18.91
CA ALA A 81 -19.99 6.69 19.26
C ALA A 81 -18.68 5.94 18.91
N ALA A 82 -18.73 4.60 18.87
CA ALA A 82 -17.56 3.79 18.53
C ALA A 82 -17.92 2.67 17.55
N MET A 83 -17.13 2.56 16.50
CA MET A 83 -17.15 1.46 15.54
C MET A 83 -15.85 0.68 15.63
N PHE A 84 -15.95 -0.64 15.58
CA PHE A 84 -14.80 -1.52 15.43
C PHE A 84 -14.61 -1.86 13.95
N GLY A 85 -13.40 -2.12 13.56
CA GLY A 85 -13.06 -2.60 12.24
C GLY A 85 -12.13 -3.78 12.31
N MET A 86 -12.27 -4.69 11.36
CA MET A 86 -11.32 -5.77 11.12
C MET A 86 -10.89 -5.75 9.66
N GLY A 87 -9.66 -6.16 9.42
CA GLY A 87 -9.14 -6.28 8.07
C GLY A 87 -8.21 -7.46 7.89
N VAL A 88 -8.19 -7.96 6.67
CA VAL A 88 -7.20 -8.94 6.23
C VAL A 88 -6.55 -8.41 4.96
N THR A 89 -5.22 -8.37 4.95
CA THR A 89 -4.45 -7.93 3.79
C THR A 89 -3.51 -9.04 3.36
N LEU A 90 -3.56 -9.38 2.08
CA LEU A 90 -2.63 -10.26 1.39
C LEU A 90 -1.84 -9.44 0.39
N LEU A 91 -0.52 -9.58 0.40
CA LEU A 91 0.39 -8.99 -0.58
C LEU A 91 1.32 -10.09 -1.09
N ASN A 92 1.46 -10.19 -2.40
CA ASN A 92 2.46 -11.04 -3.03
C ASN A 92 3.23 -10.21 -4.05
N GLU A 93 4.55 -10.26 -3.97
CA GLU A 93 5.46 -9.65 -4.92
C GLU A 93 6.50 -10.65 -5.39
N ASN A 94 6.70 -10.72 -6.69
CA ASN A 94 7.73 -11.54 -7.31
C ASN A 94 8.66 -10.62 -8.12
N ILE A 95 9.96 -10.70 -7.85
CA ILE A 95 11.01 -9.92 -8.52
C ILE A 95 12.15 -10.86 -8.87
N ALA A 96 12.32 -11.18 -10.15
CA ALA A 96 13.30 -12.17 -10.61
C ALA A 96 13.19 -13.47 -9.78
N SER A 97 14.25 -13.82 -9.07
CA SER A 97 14.32 -15.02 -8.22
C SER A 97 13.76 -14.82 -6.81
N PHE A 98 13.34 -13.62 -6.45
CA PHE A 98 12.79 -13.31 -5.12
C PHE A 98 11.28 -13.29 -5.12
N SER A 99 10.69 -13.83 -4.06
CA SER A 99 9.26 -13.74 -3.79
C SER A 99 9.01 -13.27 -2.36
N ASN A 100 8.08 -12.34 -2.19
CA ASN A 100 7.62 -11.87 -0.90
C ASN A 100 6.12 -12.10 -0.81
N THR A 101 5.65 -12.87 0.17
CA THR A 101 4.23 -13.07 0.41
C THR A 101 3.92 -12.67 1.84
N SER A 102 3.07 -11.68 2.02
CA SER A 102 2.64 -11.18 3.32
C SER A 102 1.16 -11.43 3.53
N LEU A 103 0.82 -11.94 4.70
CA LEU A 103 -0.55 -12.04 5.19
C LEU A 103 -0.65 -11.33 6.54
N GLN A 104 -1.58 -10.39 6.64
CA GLN A 104 -1.81 -9.59 7.83
C GLN A 104 -3.28 -9.59 8.22
N VAL A 105 -3.55 -9.68 9.52
CA VAL A 105 -4.84 -9.44 10.14
C VAL A 105 -4.74 -8.20 11.01
N ALA A 106 -5.72 -7.33 10.91
CA ALA A 106 -5.72 -6.06 11.64
C ALA A 106 -7.06 -5.79 12.30
N GLY A 107 -6.99 -5.06 13.41
CA GLY A 107 -8.14 -4.53 14.12
C GLY A 107 -8.04 -3.03 14.29
N SER A 108 -9.18 -2.34 14.32
CA SER A 108 -9.25 -0.91 14.57
C SER A 108 -10.40 -0.52 15.46
N VAL A 109 -10.25 0.61 16.15
CA VAL A 109 -11.30 1.29 16.89
C VAL A 109 -11.48 2.67 16.28
N ASN A 110 -12.70 2.98 15.87
CA ASN A 110 -13.08 4.22 15.22
C ASN A 110 -14.02 4.99 16.16
N ILE A 111 -13.56 6.11 16.69
CA ILE A 111 -14.27 6.91 17.68
C ILE A 111 -14.82 8.16 16.98
N GLN A 112 -16.10 8.40 17.09
CA GLN A 112 -16.74 9.62 16.62
C GLN A 112 -16.41 10.77 17.59
N VAL A 113 -15.87 11.85 17.07
CA VAL A 113 -15.46 13.01 17.86
C VAL A 113 -16.52 14.11 17.78
N LYS A 114 -16.93 14.46 16.58
CA LYS A 114 -17.91 15.51 16.33
C LYS A 114 -18.57 15.30 14.98
N ASN A 115 -19.90 15.41 14.92
CA ASN A 115 -20.66 15.19 13.69
C ASN A 115 -20.28 13.85 13.00
N GLU A 116 -19.71 13.92 11.80
CA GLU A 116 -19.23 12.77 11.02
C GLU A 116 -17.71 12.52 11.17
N ASP A 117 -17.03 13.37 11.97
CA ASP A 117 -15.57 13.27 12.15
C ASP A 117 -15.22 12.11 13.07
N ARG A 118 -14.20 11.36 12.68
CA ARG A 118 -13.76 10.14 13.38
C ARG A 118 -12.25 10.12 13.55
N ILE A 119 -11.80 9.73 14.74
CA ILE A 119 -10.42 9.31 15.00
C ILE A 119 -10.40 7.80 15.01
N SER A 120 -9.45 7.21 14.33
CA SER A 120 -9.27 5.77 14.27
C SER A 120 -7.87 5.39 14.70
N LEU A 121 -7.78 4.33 15.51
CA LEU A 121 -6.54 3.68 15.91
C LEU A 121 -6.60 2.24 15.42
N GLY A 122 -5.50 1.75 14.86
CA GLY A 122 -5.44 0.38 14.35
C GLY A 122 -4.10 -0.29 14.65
N ILE A 123 -4.16 -1.59 14.83
CA ILE A 123 -3.00 -2.46 14.96
C ILE A 123 -3.18 -3.67 14.06
N GLY A 124 -2.07 -4.19 13.55
CA GLY A 124 -2.07 -5.39 12.72
C GLY A 124 -0.94 -6.32 13.11
N ILE A 125 -1.18 -7.60 12.93
CA ILE A 125 -0.21 -8.68 13.10
C ILE A 125 -0.27 -9.58 11.87
N GLY A 126 0.87 -10.04 11.44
CA GLY A 126 0.97 -10.90 10.26
C GLY A 126 2.30 -11.60 10.17
N ALA A 127 2.53 -12.17 9.01
CA ALA A 127 3.80 -12.78 8.66
C ALA A 127 4.14 -12.50 7.19
N VAL A 128 5.41 -12.33 6.93
CA VAL A 128 5.97 -12.25 5.58
C VAL A 128 6.80 -13.50 5.34
N GLN A 129 6.49 -14.22 4.27
CA GLN A 129 7.34 -15.26 3.73
C GLN A 129 8.23 -14.65 2.64
N VAL A 130 9.52 -14.67 2.86
CA VAL A 130 10.51 -14.27 1.85
C VAL A 130 11.12 -15.53 1.26
N GLY A 131 11.02 -15.67 -0.06
CA GLY A 131 11.55 -16.81 -0.79
C GLY A 131 12.62 -16.39 -1.81
N TYR A 132 13.60 -17.26 -2.03
CA TYR A 132 14.58 -17.15 -3.09
C TYR A 132 14.65 -18.45 -3.86
N ASN A 133 14.55 -18.37 -5.18
CA ASN A 133 14.67 -19.52 -6.09
C ASN A 133 15.90 -19.35 -7.00
N ALA A 134 16.96 -20.07 -6.69
CA ALA A 134 18.21 -20.06 -7.46
C ALA A 134 18.08 -20.70 -8.84
N ASP A 135 17.11 -21.59 -9.08
CA ASP A 135 16.92 -22.25 -10.38
C ASP A 135 16.55 -21.27 -11.50
N LEU A 136 16.10 -20.05 -11.11
CA LEU A 136 15.82 -18.96 -12.05
C LEU A 136 17.05 -18.10 -12.37
N VAL A 137 18.20 -18.38 -11.74
CA VAL A 137 19.46 -17.66 -11.98
C VAL A 137 20.35 -18.56 -12.82
N SER A 138 20.56 -18.23 -14.10
CA SER A 138 21.56 -18.90 -14.92
C SER A 138 22.95 -18.44 -14.49
N THR A 139 23.73 -19.31 -13.83
CA THR A 139 25.14 -19.09 -13.54
C THR A 139 25.99 -19.83 -14.59
N PHE A 140 27.08 -19.19 -15.03
CA PHE A 140 28.04 -19.82 -15.99
C PHE A 140 28.78 -21.02 -15.39
N GLU A 141 28.84 -21.14 -14.07
CA GLU A 141 29.40 -22.25 -13.32
C GLU A 141 28.38 -22.80 -12.34
N GLN A 142 28.28 -24.15 -12.26
CA GLN A 142 27.49 -24.79 -11.21
C GLN A 142 28.18 -24.60 -9.85
N GLU A 143 27.82 -23.57 -9.13
CA GLU A 143 28.22 -23.45 -7.74
C GLU A 143 27.42 -24.44 -6.89
N ASN A 144 28.09 -25.50 -6.43
CA ASN A 144 27.48 -26.55 -5.61
C ASN A 144 26.99 -26.10 -4.22
N ASN A 145 27.24 -24.82 -3.84
CA ASN A 145 26.93 -24.26 -2.52
C ASN A 145 25.71 -23.34 -2.49
N ILE A 146 25.06 -23.06 -3.63
CA ILE A 146 23.84 -22.24 -3.63
C ILE A 146 22.66 -23.14 -3.26
N GLN A 147 22.03 -22.87 -2.13
CA GLN A 147 20.75 -23.48 -1.81
C GLN A 147 19.73 -23.12 -2.89
N ARG A 148 19.28 -24.14 -3.66
CA ARG A 148 18.38 -23.94 -4.81
C ARG A 148 17.06 -23.29 -4.44
N PHE A 149 16.58 -23.52 -3.23
CA PHE A 149 15.41 -22.86 -2.68
C PHE A 149 15.63 -22.55 -1.20
N SER A 150 15.38 -21.31 -0.82
CA SER A 150 15.42 -20.87 0.58
C SER A 150 14.20 -20.00 0.86
N SER A 151 13.52 -20.25 1.97
CA SER A 151 12.42 -19.40 2.43
C SER A 151 12.52 -19.14 3.92
N SER A 152 12.10 -17.96 4.33
CA SER A 152 12.06 -17.53 5.73
C SER A 152 10.74 -16.86 6.04
N PHE A 153 10.21 -17.15 7.23
CA PHE A 153 9.03 -16.49 7.75
C PHE A 153 9.42 -15.42 8.76
N LEU A 154 8.90 -14.23 8.57
CA LEU A 154 9.12 -13.07 9.43
C LEU A 154 7.80 -12.60 10.00
N PRO A 155 7.66 -12.42 11.32
CA PRO A 155 6.47 -11.78 11.84
C PRO A 155 6.45 -10.31 11.42
N GLN A 156 5.25 -9.81 11.20
CA GLN A 156 4.98 -8.44 10.78
C GLN A 156 4.03 -7.80 11.78
N PHE A 157 4.42 -6.63 12.28
CA PHE A 157 3.58 -5.82 13.16
C PHE A 157 3.38 -4.46 12.53
N THR A 158 2.16 -3.96 12.59
CA THR A 158 1.80 -2.63 12.07
C THR A 158 0.98 -1.89 13.09
N ALA A 159 1.09 -0.57 13.07
CA ALA A 159 0.26 0.32 13.86
C ALA A 159 -0.10 1.55 13.04
N GLY A 160 -1.24 2.15 13.34
CA GLY A 160 -1.63 3.35 12.65
C GLY A 160 -2.70 4.16 13.36
N ILE A 161 -2.75 5.42 12.98
CA ILE A 161 -3.78 6.37 13.36
C ILE A 161 -4.31 7.05 12.10
N ALA A 162 -5.60 7.31 12.07
CA ALA A 162 -6.24 8.07 11.01
C ALA A 162 -7.28 9.03 11.58
N PHE A 163 -7.42 10.18 10.95
CA PHE A 163 -8.49 11.12 11.19
C PHE A 163 -9.29 11.29 9.90
N LYS A 164 -10.59 11.09 9.98
CA LYS A 164 -11.53 11.26 8.88
C LYS A 164 -12.50 12.36 9.22
N ALA A 165 -12.51 13.40 8.41
CA ALA A 165 -13.53 14.42 8.39
C ALA A 165 -14.40 14.29 7.13
N LYS A 166 -15.43 15.13 7.01
CA LYS A 166 -16.33 15.12 5.85
C LYS A 166 -15.58 15.28 4.51
N SER A 167 -14.59 16.17 4.48
CA SER A 167 -13.90 16.55 3.23
C SER A 167 -12.47 16.01 3.13
N TYR A 168 -11.89 15.46 4.19
CA TYR A 168 -10.51 15.00 4.15
C TYR A 168 -10.26 13.79 5.05
N ILE A 169 -9.21 13.08 4.73
CA ILE A 169 -8.64 12.02 5.57
C ILE A 169 -7.14 12.26 5.63
N VAL A 170 -6.58 12.15 6.82
CA VAL A 170 -5.14 12.13 7.08
C VAL A 170 -4.79 10.94 7.96
N GLY A 171 -3.58 10.43 7.85
CA GLY A 171 -3.16 9.31 8.67
C GLY A 171 -1.65 9.14 8.74
N LEU A 172 -1.25 8.38 9.76
CA LEU A 172 0.11 7.92 10.02
C LEU A 172 0.07 6.40 10.13
N ALA A 173 1.05 5.73 9.54
CA ALA A 173 1.22 4.29 9.68
C ALA A 173 2.69 3.95 9.91
N ILE A 174 2.91 2.89 10.67
CA ILE A 174 4.20 2.28 10.90
C ILE A 174 4.05 0.81 10.55
N ASP A 175 4.78 0.37 9.56
CA ASP A 175 4.79 -1.01 9.07
C ASP A 175 6.10 -1.70 9.44
N ASP A 176 6.08 -3.03 9.51
CA ASP A 176 7.24 -3.87 9.78
C ASP A 176 7.97 -3.49 11.10
N ILE A 177 7.21 -3.22 12.16
CA ILE A 177 7.75 -2.86 13.47
C ILE A 177 8.58 -4.03 14.02
N GLY A 178 9.83 -3.77 14.38
CA GLY A 178 10.72 -4.76 14.97
C GLY A 178 11.34 -5.76 14.00
N ALA A 179 11.04 -5.70 12.73
CA ALA A 179 11.54 -6.63 11.70
C ALA A 179 13.07 -6.59 11.51
N LYS A 180 13.73 -5.55 11.98
CA LYS A 180 15.16 -5.29 11.82
C LYS A 180 16.07 -6.42 12.32
N ASN A 181 15.66 -7.16 13.35
CA ASN A 181 16.55 -8.09 14.07
C ASN A 181 16.22 -9.57 13.81
N TRP A 182 15.32 -9.90 12.88
CA TRP A 182 14.68 -11.19 12.89
C TRP A 182 15.16 -12.16 11.82
N VAL A 183 15.67 -11.68 10.69
CA VAL A 183 16.29 -12.57 9.69
C VAL A 183 17.22 -11.81 8.74
N SER A 184 18.32 -12.46 8.38
CA SER A 184 19.07 -12.14 7.17
C SER A 184 18.92 -13.31 6.19
N ILE A 185 18.45 -13.03 4.99
CA ILE A 185 18.60 -13.95 3.86
C ILE A 185 19.98 -13.64 3.27
N GLY A 186 20.94 -14.49 3.53
CA GLY A 186 22.34 -14.14 3.32
C GLY A 186 22.85 -13.12 4.35
N THR A 187 24.01 -12.54 4.15
CA THR A 187 24.68 -11.67 5.13
C THR A 187 24.15 -10.23 5.20
N SER A 188 23.18 -9.81 4.38
CA SER A 188 22.86 -8.38 4.24
C SER A 188 21.39 -8.00 4.00
N SER A 189 20.44 -8.91 3.97
CA SER A 189 19.04 -8.54 3.74
C SER A 189 18.20 -8.53 5.02
N SER A 190 17.76 -7.35 5.43
CA SER A 190 16.84 -7.18 6.56
C SER A 190 15.62 -6.37 6.14
N PHE A 191 14.43 -6.84 6.48
CA PHE A 191 13.24 -6.00 6.45
C PHE A 191 13.42 -4.85 7.45
N ARG A 192 12.94 -3.66 7.09
CA ARG A 192 13.11 -2.47 7.89
C ARG A 192 11.77 -1.80 8.11
N THR A 193 11.62 -1.22 9.29
CA THR A 193 10.44 -0.45 9.63
C THR A 193 10.21 0.66 8.62
N GLN A 194 8.98 0.75 8.13
CA GLN A 194 8.53 1.80 7.23
C GLN A 194 7.58 2.74 7.96
N TYR A 195 7.76 4.03 7.75
CA TYR A 195 6.90 5.10 8.23
C TYR A 195 6.16 5.71 7.05
N SER A 196 4.88 6.01 7.22
CA SER A 196 4.05 6.64 6.20
C SER A 196 3.18 7.73 6.80
N VAL A 197 3.17 8.89 6.15
CA VAL A 197 2.22 9.98 6.39
C VAL A 197 1.46 10.19 5.11
N TYR A 198 0.14 10.30 5.19
CA TYR A 198 -0.66 10.47 3.99
C TYR A 198 -1.91 11.27 4.25
N GLY A 199 -2.47 11.79 3.18
CA GLY A 199 -3.73 12.48 3.21
C GLY A 199 -4.39 12.56 1.84
N ARG A 200 -5.70 12.83 1.88
CA ARG A 200 -6.48 13.20 0.71
C ARG A 200 -7.51 14.24 1.09
N TYR A 201 -7.88 15.07 0.13
CA TYR A 201 -8.93 16.06 0.27
C TYR A 201 -9.99 15.86 -0.83
N LEU A 202 -11.27 16.03 -0.49
CA LEU A 202 -12.36 16.02 -1.45
C LEU A 202 -12.75 17.47 -1.74
N LEU A 203 -12.50 17.93 -2.94
CA LEU A 203 -12.80 19.26 -3.42
C LEU A 203 -13.92 19.19 -4.46
N PRO A 204 -15.20 19.44 -4.09
CA PRO A 204 -16.28 19.58 -5.06
C PRO A 204 -16.03 20.82 -5.91
N LEU A 205 -15.88 20.66 -7.21
CA LEU A 205 -15.74 21.77 -8.16
C LEU A 205 -17.10 22.26 -8.62
N ASN A 206 -18.04 21.35 -8.83
CA ASN A 206 -19.43 21.59 -9.16
C ASN A 206 -20.25 20.32 -8.85
N PRO A 207 -21.59 20.29 -9.05
CA PRO A 207 -22.40 19.12 -8.72
C PRO A 207 -21.96 17.80 -9.37
N ASN A 208 -21.27 17.84 -10.50
CA ASN A 208 -20.86 16.65 -11.25
C ASN A 208 -19.37 16.35 -11.10
N TRP A 209 -18.54 17.31 -10.74
CA TRP A 209 -17.09 17.15 -10.71
C TRP A 209 -16.51 17.29 -9.30
N THR A 210 -15.74 16.31 -8.88
CA THR A 210 -14.99 16.35 -7.63
C THR A 210 -13.52 16.04 -7.90
N LEU A 211 -12.63 16.95 -7.49
CA LEU A 211 -11.19 16.73 -7.51
C LEU A 211 -10.74 16.15 -6.15
N VAL A 212 -9.91 15.12 -6.18
CA VAL A 212 -9.40 14.45 -4.98
C VAL A 212 -7.88 14.38 -5.04
N PRO A 213 -7.17 15.43 -4.63
CA PRO A 213 -5.74 15.38 -4.41
C PRO A 213 -5.42 14.41 -3.25
N SER A 214 -4.39 13.60 -3.46
CA SER A 214 -3.87 12.66 -2.47
C SER A 214 -2.35 12.73 -2.43
N LEU A 215 -1.78 12.69 -1.24
CA LEU A 215 -0.34 12.69 -1.00
C LEU A 215 -0.01 11.56 -0.04
N ARG A 216 1.10 10.87 -0.29
CA ARG A 216 1.77 10.01 0.68
C ARG A 216 3.24 10.34 0.71
N ILE A 217 3.78 10.44 1.89
CA ILE A 217 5.21 10.54 2.17
C ILE A 217 5.56 9.28 2.95
N SER A 218 6.53 8.54 2.49
CA SER A 218 6.95 7.31 3.17
C SER A 218 8.47 7.19 3.19
N GLU A 219 8.97 6.60 4.26
CA GLU A 219 10.39 6.35 4.47
C GLU A 219 10.56 4.96 5.05
N VAL A 220 11.44 4.18 4.46
CA VAL A 220 12.00 2.99 5.08
C VAL A 220 13.30 3.41 5.75
N PHE A 221 13.50 3.01 6.99
CA PHE A 221 14.62 3.46 7.81
C PHE A 221 15.98 3.35 7.08
N PHE A 222 16.70 4.47 6.94
CA PHE A 222 17.93 4.64 6.16
C PHE A 222 17.79 4.60 4.63
N THR A 223 16.60 4.83 4.09
CA THR A 223 16.42 5.01 2.63
C THR A 223 15.95 6.42 2.32
N PRO A 224 16.09 6.89 1.07
CA PRO A 224 15.51 8.17 0.67
C PRO A 224 14.00 8.20 0.87
N VAL A 225 13.49 9.34 1.32
CA VAL A 225 12.05 9.60 1.46
C VAL A 225 11.36 9.51 0.10
N LEU A 226 10.24 8.83 0.03
CA LEU A 226 9.40 8.68 -1.15
C LEU A 226 8.19 9.59 -1.06
N TYR A 227 7.87 10.25 -2.16
CA TYR A 227 6.72 11.15 -2.29
C TYR A 227 5.82 10.65 -3.40
N ASP A 228 4.62 10.25 -3.07
CA ASP A 228 3.59 9.84 -4.02
C ASP A 228 2.49 10.89 -4.06
N VAL A 229 2.25 11.45 -5.22
CA VAL A 229 1.18 12.43 -5.45
C VAL A 229 0.20 11.86 -6.46
N MET A 230 -1.10 11.99 -6.18
CA MET A 230 -2.15 11.57 -7.09
C MET A 230 -3.29 12.60 -7.09
N LEU A 231 -3.67 13.02 -8.27
CA LEU A 231 -4.87 13.79 -8.52
C LEU A 231 -5.90 12.86 -9.16
N LYS A 232 -7.02 12.67 -8.50
CA LYS A 232 -8.17 11.96 -9.05
C LYS A 232 -9.26 12.98 -9.38
N LEU A 233 -9.74 13.00 -10.60
CA LEU A 233 -10.91 13.75 -11.02
C LEU A 233 -12.07 12.78 -11.19
N ASN A 234 -13.12 12.95 -10.41
CA ASN A 234 -14.32 12.13 -10.44
C ASN A 234 -15.43 12.88 -11.15
N TYR A 235 -16.11 12.22 -12.10
CA TYR A 235 -17.27 12.74 -12.81
C TYR A 235 -18.52 11.95 -12.42
N ALA A 236 -19.52 12.63 -11.91
CA ALA A 236 -20.85 12.14 -11.55
C ALA A 236 -20.83 10.85 -10.70
N ASP A 237 -19.77 10.63 -9.92
CA ASP A 237 -19.50 9.40 -9.15
C ASP A 237 -19.49 8.11 -10.02
N VAL A 238 -19.27 8.24 -11.32
CA VAL A 238 -19.24 7.13 -12.28
C VAL A 238 -17.87 6.95 -12.89
N VAL A 239 -17.24 8.02 -13.40
CA VAL A 239 -15.94 7.95 -14.07
C VAL A 239 -14.87 8.61 -13.23
N ASN A 240 -13.70 8.00 -13.17
CA ASN A 240 -12.52 8.53 -12.52
C ASN A 240 -11.40 8.69 -13.55
N LEU A 241 -10.74 9.82 -13.53
CA LEU A 241 -9.48 10.07 -14.23
C LEU A 241 -8.40 10.28 -13.19
N PHE A 242 -7.20 9.78 -13.49
CA PHE A 242 -6.05 9.86 -12.56
C PHE A 242 -4.84 10.42 -13.27
N VAL A 243 -4.12 11.29 -12.58
CA VAL A 243 -2.78 11.73 -12.95
C VAL A 243 -1.94 11.88 -11.69
N GLY A 244 -0.71 11.39 -11.71
CA GLY A 244 0.14 11.45 -10.52
C GLY A 244 1.58 11.09 -10.80
N THR A 245 2.37 11.08 -9.73
CA THR A 245 3.77 10.69 -9.78
C THR A 245 4.06 9.73 -8.62
N PRO A 246 4.34 8.46 -8.93
CA PRO A 246 4.77 7.49 -7.92
C PRO A 246 6.23 7.76 -7.57
N SER A 247 6.49 7.99 -6.27
CA SER A 247 7.84 8.18 -5.72
C SER A 247 8.70 9.23 -6.44
N MET A 248 8.06 10.19 -7.13
CA MET A 248 8.71 11.18 -8.01
C MET A 248 9.63 10.56 -9.09
N LYS A 249 9.47 9.26 -9.39
CA LYS A 249 10.31 8.49 -10.34
C LYS A 249 9.64 8.24 -11.68
N GLY A 250 8.44 8.76 -11.89
CA GLY A 250 7.66 8.57 -13.10
C GLY A 250 6.40 9.42 -13.11
N ILE A 251 5.66 9.30 -14.19
CA ILE A 251 4.32 9.87 -14.31
C ILE A 251 3.32 8.73 -14.50
N GLN A 252 2.18 8.85 -13.85
CA GLN A 252 1.11 7.85 -13.89
C GLN A 252 -0.17 8.49 -14.38
N PHE A 253 -0.83 7.83 -15.31
CA PHE A 253 -2.15 8.17 -15.80
C PHE A 253 -3.12 7.02 -15.56
N GLY A 254 -4.37 7.32 -15.39
CA GLY A 254 -5.34 6.26 -15.22
C GLY A 254 -6.76 6.66 -15.55
N ILE A 255 -7.56 5.64 -15.76
CA ILE A 255 -8.99 5.74 -15.95
C ILE A 255 -9.68 4.66 -15.12
N GLY A 256 -10.85 4.99 -14.60
CA GLY A 256 -11.65 4.03 -13.84
C GLY A 256 -13.12 4.33 -13.95
N GLY A 257 -13.91 3.38 -13.48
CA GLY A 257 -15.36 3.52 -13.51
C GLY A 257 -16.04 2.74 -12.42
N LYS A 258 -17.23 3.21 -12.04
CA LYS A 258 -18.13 2.57 -11.10
C LYS A 258 -19.19 1.80 -11.86
N ILE A 259 -19.21 0.49 -11.67
CA ILE A 259 -20.15 -0.44 -12.30
C ILE A 259 -21.19 -0.86 -11.27
N LYS A 260 -22.48 -0.72 -11.60
CA LYS A 260 -23.59 -1.16 -10.73
C LYS A 260 -23.54 -0.64 -9.29
N LYS A 261 -23.05 0.58 -9.06
CA LYS A 261 -22.94 1.26 -7.75
C LYS A 261 -22.01 0.57 -6.71
N VAL A 262 -21.61 -0.66 -6.91
CA VAL A 262 -20.86 -1.48 -5.93
C VAL A 262 -19.46 -1.87 -6.37
N VAL A 263 -19.20 -1.93 -7.67
CA VAL A 263 -17.92 -2.34 -8.24
C VAL A 263 -17.23 -1.12 -8.84
N ILE A 264 -15.96 -0.91 -8.48
CA ILE A 264 -15.12 0.14 -9.05
C ILE A 264 -13.90 -0.55 -9.66
N LEU A 265 -13.73 -0.37 -10.97
CA LEU A 265 -12.58 -0.86 -11.72
C LEU A 265 -11.72 0.33 -12.13
N ASN A 266 -10.41 0.22 -11.91
CA ASN A 266 -9.45 1.24 -12.30
C ASN A 266 -8.29 0.59 -13.05
N TYR A 267 -7.80 1.28 -14.06
CA TYR A 267 -6.58 0.95 -14.77
C TYR A 267 -5.63 2.12 -14.70
N LEU A 268 -4.35 1.85 -14.44
CA LEU A 268 -3.28 2.83 -14.35
C LEU A 268 -2.13 2.41 -15.26
N PHE A 269 -1.61 3.37 -15.99
CA PHE A 269 -0.40 3.28 -16.77
C PHE A 269 0.66 4.18 -16.14
N GLU A 270 1.88 3.67 -15.97
CA GLU A 270 2.99 4.41 -15.40
C GLU A 270 4.18 4.38 -16.36
N TYR A 271 4.72 5.56 -16.62
CA TYR A 271 5.95 5.77 -17.37
C TYR A 271 7.06 6.23 -16.42
N GLY A 272 8.14 5.45 -16.31
CA GLY A 272 9.25 5.75 -15.42
C GLY A 272 10.25 6.73 -16.03
N PHE A 273 10.90 7.56 -15.20
CA PHE A 273 11.92 8.55 -15.60
C PHE A 273 13.37 8.06 -15.36
N SER A 274 13.59 6.79 -15.06
CA SER A 274 14.95 6.27 -14.81
C SER A 274 15.84 6.39 -16.06
N PRO A 275 17.17 6.58 -15.92
CA PRO A 275 18.11 6.47 -17.02
C PRO A 275 18.05 5.13 -17.77
N LEU A 276 17.59 4.07 -17.11
CA LEU A 276 17.25 2.78 -17.71
C LEU A 276 15.98 2.83 -18.57
N ALA A 277 15.21 3.93 -18.55
CA ALA A 277 13.96 4.11 -19.32
C ALA A 277 14.16 4.06 -20.85
N GLN A 278 15.40 4.11 -21.33
CA GLN A 278 15.70 3.85 -22.73
C GLN A 278 15.34 2.42 -23.17
N VAL A 279 15.05 1.54 -22.21
CA VAL A 279 14.70 0.13 -22.42
C VAL A 279 13.33 -0.15 -21.81
N ASN A 280 12.27 0.51 -22.32
CA ASN A 280 10.84 0.21 -22.07
C ASN A 280 10.45 -0.03 -20.60
N MET A 281 10.30 1.05 -19.80
CA MET A 281 9.95 0.97 -18.37
C MET A 281 8.48 1.24 -18.07
N ASN A 282 7.59 0.78 -18.92
CA ASN A 282 6.16 0.95 -18.71
C ASN A 282 5.65 -0.02 -17.65
N SER A 283 4.76 0.45 -16.80
CA SER A 283 4.09 -0.39 -15.79
C SER A 283 2.59 -0.25 -15.92
N HIS A 284 1.89 -1.33 -15.68
CA HIS A 284 0.43 -1.40 -15.78
C HIS A 284 -0.13 -1.90 -14.46
N SER A 285 -1.21 -1.28 -14.00
CA SER A 285 -1.91 -1.71 -12.79
C SER A 285 -3.41 -1.76 -13.04
N ILE A 286 -4.04 -2.81 -12.54
CA ILE A 286 -5.49 -2.95 -12.52
C ILE A 286 -5.92 -3.09 -11.08
N GLY A 287 -6.87 -2.28 -10.64
CA GLY A 287 -7.44 -2.31 -9.30
C GLY A 287 -8.95 -2.49 -9.35
N LEU A 288 -9.46 -3.43 -8.58
CA LEU A 288 -10.88 -3.71 -8.40
C LEU A 288 -11.25 -3.47 -6.95
N LYS A 289 -12.28 -2.64 -6.72
CA LYS A 289 -12.88 -2.44 -5.40
C LYS A 289 -14.35 -2.82 -5.45
N ILE A 290 -14.78 -3.65 -4.52
CA ILE A 290 -16.16 -4.09 -4.37
C ILE A 290 -16.66 -3.60 -3.02
N LYS A 291 -17.74 -2.81 -3.02
CA LYS A 291 -18.46 -2.40 -1.82
C LYS A 291 -19.52 -3.46 -1.52
N LEU A 292 -19.34 -4.15 -0.41
CA LEU A 292 -20.28 -5.16 0.05
C LEU A 292 -21.31 -4.51 0.96
N ASN A 293 -22.58 -4.74 0.69
CA ASN A 293 -23.65 -4.18 1.51
C ASN A 293 -23.80 -5.01 2.79
N THR A 294 -23.21 -4.54 3.89
CA THR A 294 -23.20 -5.25 5.19
C THR A 294 -24.37 -4.87 6.10
N ARG A 295 -25.36 -4.13 5.60
CA ARG A 295 -26.51 -3.79 6.42
C ARG A 295 -27.28 -5.05 6.80
N ASN A 296 -27.00 -5.57 8.00
CA ASN A 296 -27.81 -6.48 8.84
C ASN A 296 -27.84 -7.99 8.56
N GLN A 297 -27.39 -8.54 7.43
CA GLN A 297 -27.52 -10.01 7.25
C GLN A 297 -26.24 -10.79 7.58
N PHE A 298 -25.07 -10.28 7.26
CA PHE A 298 -23.82 -11.03 7.50
C PHE A 298 -23.46 -11.10 9.00
N ILE A 299 -23.67 -9.99 9.72
CA ILE A 299 -23.39 -9.91 11.16
C ILE A 299 -24.39 -10.76 11.95
N LYS A 300 -25.67 -10.79 11.56
CA LYS A 300 -26.67 -11.66 12.16
C LYS A 300 -26.34 -13.15 11.98
N ASN A 301 -25.85 -13.53 10.80
CA ASN A 301 -25.48 -14.91 10.52
C ASN A 301 -24.15 -15.32 11.19
N ALA A 302 -23.19 -14.39 11.33
CA ALA A 302 -21.94 -14.67 12.04
C ALA A 302 -22.15 -14.79 13.57
N MET A 303 -23.06 -14.01 14.16
CA MET A 303 -23.46 -14.17 15.57
C MET A 303 -24.23 -15.47 15.83
N LEU A 304 -25.04 -15.92 14.89
CA LEU A 304 -25.75 -17.21 14.98
C LEU A 304 -24.83 -18.43 14.86
N LEU A 305 -23.61 -18.26 14.40
CA LEU A 305 -22.58 -19.31 14.34
C LEU A 305 -21.68 -19.33 15.58
N MET A 306 -21.80 -18.34 16.47
CA MET A 306 -21.03 -18.23 17.72
C MET A 306 -21.85 -18.57 18.98
N ASP A 307 -23.15 -18.74 18.84
CA ASP A 307 -24.07 -19.34 19.87
C ASP A 307 -24.24 -20.85 19.61
#